data_b165e6a0e17226a2318776476a39c08f
#
_entry.id   b165e6a0e17226a2318776476a39c08f
#
_cell.length_a   1.000
_cell.length_b   1.000
_cell.length_c   1.000
_cell.angle_alpha   90.00
_cell.angle_beta   90.00
_cell.angle_gamma   90.00
#
_symmetry.space_group_name_H-M   'P 1'
#
loop_
_entity.id
_entity.type
_entity.pdbx_description
1 polymer ?
#
loop_
_entity_poly.entity_id
_entity_poly.type
_entity_poly.pdbx_seq_one_letter_code
_entity_poly.pdbx_strand_id
1 'polypeptide(L)'
;MGQFILPRDIPLDRYPKPEVFLTEGKRIAEAAQQRGIVMRVMGPLALHYYLPEQIDLYAKLERLGDRYFTDIDYATYGKTRKHLVKFMESVGYECDLQTMAMTGQTRHIYFGGAVPMIDVFIDKLDYCHEVNYDGRLESDPWSVSLADILLQKLQIWEINDKDLKDIEYLFTVADFGEDDTKKVNVGYVARRFADDWGFWYTGTTNLDRVKEHVGNVDALSDDQKAKIRQVADEVRARIDQEPKTKKWEKRAKKGTKKIWYNTGFSDW
;
A
#
# COMPACT_ATOMS: atom_id res chain seq x y z
N MET A 1 3.75 19.96 24.90
CA MET A 1 3.46 18.99 23.83
C MET A 1 4.12 17.69 24.23
N GLY A 2 3.35 16.62 24.43
CA GLY A 2 3.89 15.28 24.70
C GLY A 2 4.67 14.81 23.48
N GLN A 3 5.84 14.21 23.72
CA GLN A 3 6.61 13.59 22.65
C GLN A 3 5.88 12.28 22.30
N PHE A 4 5.37 12.15 21.06
CA PHE A 4 4.77 10.91 20.58
C PHE A 4 5.80 9.78 20.59
N ILE A 5 5.38 8.58 20.98
CA ILE A 5 6.23 7.39 20.97
C ILE A 5 6.07 6.73 19.61
N LEU A 6 7.18 6.58 18.87
CA LEU A 6 7.16 5.90 17.59
C LEU A 6 6.97 4.38 17.76
N PRO A 7 6.36 3.69 16.79
CA PRO A 7 6.15 2.24 16.86
C PRO A 7 7.41 1.45 17.23
N ARG A 8 8.58 1.83 16.68
CA ARG A 8 9.88 1.18 16.96
C ARG A 8 10.35 1.29 18.40
N ASP A 9 9.89 2.32 19.11
CA ASP A 9 10.33 2.64 20.49
C ASP A 9 9.43 1.99 21.56
N ILE A 10 8.33 1.32 21.14
CA ILE A 10 7.42 0.62 22.03
C ILE A 10 7.98 -0.78 22.32
N PRO A 11 8.20 -1.17 23.61
CA PRO A 11 8.63 -2.51 23.97
C PRO A 11 7.66 -3.59 23.48
N LEU A 12 8.18 -4.75 23.06
CA LEU A 12 7.37 -5.84 22.47
C LEU A 12 6.31 -6.40 23.45
N ASP A 13 6.59 -6.43 24.73
CA ASP A 13 5.66 -6.86 25.77
C ASP A 13 4.43 -5.93 25.93
N ARG A 14 4.52 -4.71 25.45
CA ARG A 14 3.45 -3.71 25.43
C ARG A 14 2.90 -3.42 24.04
N TYR A 15 3.46 -4.10 23.03
CA TYR A 15 3.07 -3.86 21.65
C TYR A 15 1.68 -4.46 21.36
N PRO A 16 0.78 -3.74 20.63
CA PRO A 16 -0.54 -4.27 20.32
C PRO A 16 -0.45 -5.54 19.48
N LYS A 17 -1.33 -6.51 19.77
CA LYS A 17 -1.44 -7.72 18.97
C LYS A 17 -2.05 -7.43 17.59
N PRO A 18 -1.81 -8.29 16.58
CA PRO A 18 -2.35 -8.11 15.22
C PRO A 18 -3.86 -7.88 15.16
N GLU A 19 -4.63 -8.57 16.02
CA GLU A 19 -6.09 -8.45 16.07
C GLU A 19 -6.56 -7.05 16.47
N VAL A 20 -5.75 -6.31 17.26
CA VAL A 20 -6.05 -4.93 17.65
C VAL A 20 -6.00 -4.03 16.42
N PHE A 21 -4.99 -4.17 15.56
CA PHE A 21 -4.88 -3.42 14.31
C PHE A 21 -6.04 -3.73 13.36
N LEU A 22 -6.38 -5.02 13.19
CA LEU A 22 -7.47 -5.46 12.32
C LEU A 22 -8.83 -4.92 12.79
N THR A 23 -9.09 -4.97 14.09
CA THR A 23 -10.35 -4.46 14.67
C THR A 23 -10.41 -2.93 14.57
N GLU A 24 -9.32 -2.25 14.92
CA GLU A 24 -9.25 -0.80 14.94
C GLU A 24 -9.33 -0.21 13.53
N GLY A 25 -8.69 -0.84 12.54
CA GLY A 25 -8.76 -0.42 11.16
C GLY A 25 -10.20 -0.39 10.62
N LYS A 26 -10.98 -1.44 10.89
CA LYS A 26 -12.41 -1.47 10.53
C LYS A 26 -13.23 -0.46 11.32
N ARG A 27 -13.04 -0.40 12.63
CA ARG A 27 -13.78 0.51 13.52
C ARG A 27 -13.68 1.97 13.05
N ILE A 28 -12.49 2.42 12.71
CA ILE A 28 -12.26 3.80 12.24
C ILE A 28 -12.89 4.02 10.87
N ALA A 29 -12.71 3.09 9.91
CA ALA A 29 -13.31 3.21 8.59
C ALA A 29 -14.85 3.29 8.65
N GLU A 30 -15.48 2.47 9.48
CA GLU A 30 -16.93 2.48 9.70
C GLU A 30 -17.41 3.77 10.40
N ALA A 31 -16.70 4.22 11.43
CA ALA A 31 -17.00 5.49 12.12
C ALA A 31 -16.86 6.70 11.19
N ALA A 32 -15.87 6.69 10.28
CA ALA A 32 -15.70 7.71 9.25
C ALA A 32 -16.88 7.70 8.26
N GLN A 33 -17.27 6.52 7.79
CA GLN A 33 -18.38 6.35 6.84
C GLN A 33 -19.71 6.88 7.43
N GLN A 34 -19.98 6.63 8.72
CA GLN A 34 -21.17 7.16 9.42
C GLN A 34 -21.21 8.71 9.43
N ARG A 35 -20.05 9.36 9.24
CA ARG A 35 -19.93 10.83 9.16
C ARG A 35 -19.71 11.35 7.74
N GLY A 36 -19.91 10.51 6.72
CA GLY A 36 -19.74 10.87 5.32
C GLY A 36 -18.28 11.07 4.91
N ILE A 37 -17.33 10.54 5.69
CA ILE A 37 -15.90 10.56 5.38
C ILE A 37 -15.53 9.18 4.80
N VAL A 38 -15.03 9.17 3.58
CA VAL A 38 -14.52 7.93 2.96
C VAL A 38 -13.10 7.73 3.46
N MET A 39 -12.86 6.69 4.25
CA MET A 39 -11.52 6.24 4.67
C MET A 39 -11.39 4.76 4.35
N ARG A 40 -10.28 4.39 3.71
CA ARG A 40 -10.00 3.00 3.30
C ARG A 40 -8.61 2.60 3.76
N VAL A 41 -8.55 1.46 4.44
CA VAL A 41 -7.28 0.88 4.88
C VAL A 41 -6.43 0.52 3.67
N MET A 42 -5.14 0.78 3.76
CA MET A 42 -4.14 0.50 2.75
C MET A 42 -3.13 -0.56 3.22
N GLY A 43 -2.23 -0.93 2.33
CA GLY A 43 -1.04 -1.73 2.64
C GLY A 43 -1.36 -3.13 3.19
N PRO A 44 -0.48 -3.65 4.07
CA PRO A 44 -0.58 -5.04 4.54
C PRO A 44 -1.86 -5.36 5.31
N LEU A 45 -2.37 -4.40 6.08
CA LEU A 45 -3.60 -4.59 6.85
C LEU A 45 -4.80 -4.83 5.93
N ALA A 46 -4.86 -4.12 4.79
CA ALA A 46 -5.91 -4.31 3.79
C ALA A 46 -5.87 -5.71 3.17
N LEU A 47 -4.69 -6.30 2.97
CA LEU A 47 -4.55 -7.68 2.49
C LEU A 47 -5.28 -8.68 3.41
N HIS A 48 -5.22 -8.47 4.72
CA HIS A 48 -5.89 -9.35 5.68
C HIS A 48 -7.43 -9.25 5.64
N TYR A 49 -7.98 -8.12 5.20
CA TYR A 49 -9.43 -7.99 5.02
C TYR A 49 -9.93 -8.72 3.77
N TYR A 50 -9.11 -8.74 2.72
CA TYR A 50 -9.42 -9.47 1.50
C TYR A 50 -9.17 -10.98 1.62
N LEU A 51 -8.13 -11.37 2.36
CA LEU A 51 -7.55 -12.71 2.38
C LEU A 51 -7.36 -13.23 3.82
N PRO A 52 -8.42 -13.20 4.66
CA PRO A 52 -8.31 -13.53 6.10
C PRO A 52 -7.90 -14.98 6.37
N GLU A 53 -8.13 -15.89 5.41
CA GLU A 53 -7.84 -17.32 5.54
C GLU A 53 -6.35 -17.63 5.37
N GLN A 54 -5.54 -16.67 4.91
CA GLN A 54 -4.13 -16.85 4.58
C GLN A 54 -3.17 -16.18 5.58
N ILE A 55 -3.67 -15.81 6.76
CA ILE A 55 -2.90 -15.13 7.81
C ILE A 55 -1.66 -15.93 8.23
N ASP A 56 -1.79 -17.26 8.31
CA ASP A 56 -0.67 -18.14 8.70
C ASP A 56 0.50 -18.07 7.71
N LEU A 57 0.23 -17.94 6.40
CA LEU A 57 1.29 -17.76 5.41
C LEU A 57 1.97 -16.40 5.59
N TYR A 58 1.18 -15.35 5.80
CA TYR A 58 1.75 -14.01 6.03
C TYR A 58 2.63 -13.96 7.27
N ALA A 59 2.22 -14.62 8.36
CA ALA A 59 3.02 -14.72 9.58
C ALA A 59 4.37 -15.41 9.34
N LYS A 60 4.38 -16.50 8.54
CA LYS A 60 5.60 -17.26 8.20
C LYS A 60 6.61 -16.46 7.36
N LEU A 61 6.16 -15.44 6.62
CA LEU A 61 7.05 -14.57 5.85
C LEU A 61 7.91 -13.66 6.73
N GLU A 62 7.58 -13.50 8.01
CA GLU A 62 8.36 -12.69 8.98
C GLU A 62 8.72 -11.31 8.43
N ARG A 63 7.72 -10.63 7.85
CA ARG A 63 7.87 -9.38 7.10
C ARG A 63 8.57 -8.26 7.88
N LEU A 64 8.28 -8.15 9.18
CA LEU A 64 8.80 -7.12 10.10
C LEU A 64 9.51 -7.73 11.32
N GLY A 65 10.02 -8.96 11.20
CA GLY A 65 10.61 -9.69 12.33
C GLY A 65 9.58 -9.91 13.43
N ASP A 66 9.87 -9.40 14.63
CA ASP A 66 9.03 -9.61 15.84
C ASP A 66 7.71 -8.81 15.84
N ARG A 67 7.52 -7.87 14.89
CA ARG A 67 6.28 -7.10 14.77
C ARG A 67 5.48 -7.55 13.55
N TYR A 68 4.17 -7.62 13.71
CA TYR A 68 3.27 -8.00 12.62
C TYR A 68 2.81 -6.77 11.81
N PHE A 69 2.38 -5.72 12.50
CA PHE A 69 2.04 -4.42 11.98
C PHE A 69 2.73 -3.33 12.80
N THR A 70 3.00 -2.17 12.21
CA THR A 70 3.56 -0.99 12.91
C THR A 70 2.55 0.13 13.06
N ASP A 71 1.65 0.27 12.10
CA ASP A 71 0.72 1.36 11.93
C ASP A 71 -0.52 0.91 11.16
N ILE A 72 -1.47 1.83 11.00
CA ILE A 72 -2.59 1.66 10.06
C ILE A 72 -2.52 2.81 9.05
N ASP A 73 -2.37 2.45 7.79
CA ASP A 73 -2.42 3.39 6.67
C ASP A 73 -3.85 3.50 6.13
N TYR A 74 -4.30 4.74 5.87
CA TYR A 74 -5.58 5.01 5.22
C TYR A 74 -5.41 5.88 3.99
N ALA A 75 -6.24 5.63 2.97
CA ALA A 75 -6.54 6.57 1.89
C ALA A 75 -7.85 7.29 2.14
N THR A 76 -7.93 8.57 1.80
CA THR A 76 -9.15 9.39 1.90
C THR A 76 -9.19 10.46 0.81
N TYR A 77 -10.37 11.06 0.61
CA TYR A 77 -10.54 12.18 -0.33
C TYR A 77 -10.31 13.53 0.32
N GLY A 78 -9.63 14.43 -0.37
CA GLY A 78 -9.32 15.79 0.07
C GLY A 78 -10.54 16.66 0.32
N LYS A 79 -11.70 16.34 -0.30
CA LYS A 79 -12.97 17.04 -0.05
C LYS A 79 -13.40 17.00 1.43
N THR A 80 -12.96 15.98 2.20
CA THR A 80 -13.28 15.82 3.63
C THR A 80 -12.12 16.19 4.55
N ARG A 81 -10.95 16.60 4.01
CA ARG A 81 -9.72 16.90 4.76
C ARG A 81 -9.92 17.81 5.98
N LYS A 82 -10.70 18.88 5.83
CA LYS A 82 -10.97 19.84 6.92
C LYS A 82 -11.67 19.22 8.14
N HIS A 83 -12.25 18.03 7.99
CA HIS A 83 -12.96 17.32 9.07
C HIS A 83 -12.10 16.23 9.71
N LEU A 84 -10.97 15.85 9.11
CA LEU A 84 -10.18 14.69 9.53
C LEU A 84 -9.64 14.84 10.95
N VAL A 85 -9.03 15.99 11.31
CA VAL A 85 -8.44 16.18 12.64
C VAL A 85 -9.53 16.00 13.72
N LYS A 86 -10.63 16.74 13.61
CA LYS A 86 -11.74 16.64 14.57
C LYS A 86 -12.37 15.24 14.61
N PHE A 87 -12.41 14.55 13.46
CA PHE A 87 -12.89 13.18 13.39
C PHE A 87 -11.95 12.24 14.15
N MET A 88 -10.65 12.29 13.88
CA MET A 88 -9.65 11.41 14.51
C MET A 88 -9.55 11.63 16.01
N GLU A 89 -9.62 12.90 16.48
CA GLU A 89 -9.72 13.22 17.91
C GLU A 89 -10.95 12.56 18.57
N SER A 90 -12.09 12.58 17.87
CA SER A 90 -13.32 11.96 18.39
C SER A 90 -13.28 10.44 18.47
N VAL A 91 -12.34 9.78 17.79
CA VAL A 91 -12.13 8.33 17.85
C VAL A 91 -10.88 7.94 18.66
N GLY A 92 -10.24 8.93 19.31
CA GLY A 92 -9.19 8.73 20.31
C GLY A 92 -7.76 8.92 19.81
N TYR A 93 -7.55 9.63 18.67
CA TYR A 93 -6.22 9.87 18.11
C TYR A 93 -5.90 11.36 18.02
N GLU A 94 -4.69 11.73 18.37
CA GLU A 94 -4.16 13.09 18.35
C GLU A 94 -3.31 13.32 17.11
N CYS A 95 -3.52 14.44 16.42
CA CYS A 95 -2.80 14.81 15.21
C CYS A 95 -1.37 15.29 15.52
N ASP A 96 -0.38 14.82 14.77
CA ASP A 96 0.94 15.44 14.74
C ASP A 96 0.89 16.77 13.97
N LEU A 97 0.73 17.86 14.72
CA LEU A 97 0.65 19.20 14.15
C LEU A 97 1.93 19.66 13.47
N GLN A 98 3.10 19.11 13.84
CA GLN A 98 4.38 19.41 13.21
C GLN A 98 4.42 18.85 11.79
N THR A 99 4.14 17.57 11.64
CA THR A 99 4.06 16.93 10.31
C THR A 99 2.92 17.54 9.49
N MET A 100 1.77 17.80 10.09
CA MET A 100 0.63 18.42 9.41
C MET A 100 0.96 19.82 8.88
N ALA A 101 1.79 20.61 9.54
CA ALA A 101 2.21 21.91 9.02
C ALA A 101 3.02 21.82 7.71
N MET A 102 3.74 20.70 7.51
CA MET A 102 4.57 20.46 6.33
C MET A 102 3.81 19.72 5.22
N THR A 103 3.03 18.69 5.58
CA THR A 103 2.45 17.74 4.63
C THR A 103 0.92 17.70 4.66
N GLY A 104 0.25 18.51 5.46
CA GLY A 104 -1.18 18.40 5.75
C GLY A 104 -2.14 18.56 4.57
N GLN A 105 -1.63 18.93 3.38
CA GLN A 105 -2.40 18.89 2.13
C GLN A 105 -2.57 17.46 1.59
N THR A 106 -1.58 16.60 1.84
CA THR A 106 -1.47 15.27 1.24
C THR A 106 -1.38 14.13 2.25
N ARG A 107 -0.97 14.42 3.51
CA ARG A 107 -0.73 13.40 4.54
C ARG A 107 -0.95 13.95 5.94
N HIS A 108 -1.66 13.21 6.78
CA HIS A 108 -1.80 13.47 8.22
C HIS A 108 -1.32 12.26 9.00
N ILE A 109 -0.57 12.48 10.10
CA ILE A 109 -0.14 11.43 11.02
C ILE A 109 -0.83 11.65 12.36
N TYR A 110 -1.29 10.54 12.96
CA TYR A 110 -1.98 10.53 14.24
C TYR A 110 -1.38 9.51 15.19
N PHE A 111 -1.40 9.81 16.48
CA PHE A 111 -0.87 9.00 17.55
C PHE A 111 -1.88 8.83 18.68
N GLY A 112 -1.61 7.92 19.60
CA GLY A 112 -2.50 7.59 20.71
C GLY A 112 -3.50 6.50 20.31
N GLY A 113 -4.53 6.31 21.15
CA GLY A 113 -5.53 5.27 20.88
C GLY A 113 -5.04 3.84 21.04
N ALA A 114 -5.68 2.91 20.33
CA ALA A 114 -5.44 1.47 20.47
C ALA A 114 -4.21 0.99 19.70
N VAL A 115 -3.80 1.70 18.65
CA VAL A 115 -2.61 1.39 17.86
C VAL A 115 -1.59 2.53 17.93
N PRO A 116 -0.29 2.25 17.76
CA PRO A 116 0.76 3.24 17.95
C PRO A 116 0.67 4.47 17.04
N MET A 117 0.32 4.25 15.77
CA MET A 117 0.33 5.29 14.76
C MET A 117 -0.74 5.02 13.69
N ILE A 118 -1.31 6.08 13.17
CA ILE A 118 -2.18 6.06 11.99
C ILE A 118 -1.67 7.10 11.00
N ASP A 119 -1.57 6.69 9.75
CA ASP A 119 -1.17 7.53 8.63
C ASP A 119 -2.32 7.68 7.63
N VAL A 120 -2.67 8.89 7.26
CA VAL A 120 -3.80 9.17 6.37
C VAL A 120 -3.32 9.91 5.14
N PHE A 121 -3.35 9.22 4.00
CA PHE A 121 -3.00 9.75 2.68
C PHE A 121 -4.22 10.35 1.99
N ILE A 122 -4.09 11.55 1.49
CA ILE A 122 -5.19 12.37 0.95
C ILE A 122 -5.08 12.43 -0.57
N ASP A 123 -6.12 11.94 -1.27
CA ASP A 123 -6.29 11.85 -2.72
C ASP A 123 -5.29 10.92 -3.43
N LYS A 124 -4.09 10.74 -2.91
CA LYS A 124 -3.03 9.93 -3.55
C LYS A 124 -1.95 9.50 -2.56
N LEU A 125 -1.25 8.44 -2.93
CA LEU A 125 0.07 8.12 -2.41
C LEU A 125 1.09 8.65 -3.41
N ASP A 126 1.93 9.61 -3.00
CA ASP A 126 2.90 10.28 -3.88
C ASP A 126 4.32 10.08 -3.34
N TYR A 127 4.85 8.87 -3.56
CA TYR A 127 6.21 8.49 -3.20
C TYR A 127 7.11 8.51 -4.44
N CYS A 128 7.72 7.39 -4.82
CA CYS A 128 8.51 7.36 -6.05
C CYS A 128 7.66 7.61 -7.30
N HIS A 129 6.40 7.14 -7.29
CA HIS A 129 5.39 7.42 -8.31
C HIS A 129 4.03 7.62 -7.66
N GLU A 130 3.16 8.35 -8.37
CA GLU A 130 1.82 8.65 -7.89
C GLU A 130 0.85 7.47 -8.06
N VAL A 131 0.22 7.04 -6.97
CA VAL A 131 -0.97 6.17 -6.97
C VAL A 131 -2.16 7.03 -6.59
N ASN A 132 -2.97 7.39 -7.57
CA ASN A 132 -4.12 8.27 -7.43
C ASN A 132 -5.37 7.48 -7.04
N TYR A 133 -6.14 7.98 -6.07
CA TYR A 133 -7.34 7.33 -5.53
C TYR A 133 -8.65 7.91 -6.05
N ASP A 134 -8.63 8.86 -7.00
CA ASP A 134 -9.85 9.45 -7.55
C ASP A 134 -10.77 8.39 -8.16
N GLY A 135 -12.01 8.31 -7.63
CA GLY A 135 -12.98 7.29 -8.01
C GLY A 135 -12.61 5.84 -7.65
N ARG A 136 -11.66 5.63 -6.72
CA ARG A 136 -11.16 4.29 -6.38
C ARG A 136 -11.57 3.80 -4.98
N LEU A 137 -11.96 4.71 -4.10
CA LEU A 137 -12.20 4.35 -2.68
C LEU A 137 -13.60 3.80 -2.42
N GLU A 138 -14.42 3.63 -3.44
CA GLU A 138 -15.76 3.07 -3.36
C GLU A 138 -15.83 1.56 -3.64
N SER A 139 -14.73 0.94 -4.07
CA SER A 139 -14.68 -0.47 -4.47
C SER A 139 -14.91 -1.45 -3.32
N ASP A 140 -14.52 -1.06 -2.10
CA ASP A 140 -14.70 -1.86 -0.88
C ASP A 140 -15.02 -0.92 0.30
N PRO A 141 -15.83 -1.35 1.30
CA PRO A 141 -16.21 -0.51 2.41
C PRO A 141 -15.09 -0.24 3.43
N TRP A 142 -14.05 -1.07 3.46
CA TRP A 142 -12.97 -0.98 4.46
C TRP A 142 -11.60 -0.71 3.85
N SER A 143 -11.34 -1.15 2.62
CA SER A 143 -10.00 -1.20 2.03
C SER A 143 -9.94 -0.54 0.66
N VAL A 144 -8.74 -0.12 0.26
CA VAL A 144 -8.43 0.13 -1.16
C VAL A 144 -8.43 -1.19 -1.92
N SER A 145 -8.57 -1.16 -3.25
CA SER A 145 -8.58 -2.39 -4.05
C SER A 145 -7.24 -3.13 -4.02
N LEU A 146 -7.26 -4.44 -4.30
CA LEU A 146 -6.02 -5.24 -4.41
C LEU A 146 -5.09 -4.72 -5.52
N ALA A 147 -5.63 -4.14 -6.58
CA ALA A 147 -4.84 -3.51 -7.64
C ALA A 147 -4.14 -2.25 -7.14
N ASP A 148 -4.80 -1.43 -6.32
CA ASP A 148 -4.18 -0.25 -5.71
C ASP A 148 -3.08 -0.67 -4.71
N ILE A 149 -3.28 -1.74 -3.92
CA ILE A 149 -2.24 -2.29 -3.03
C ILE A 149 -1.02 -2.74 -3.84
N LEU A 150 -1.22 -3.44 -4.96
CA LEU A 150 -0.12 -3.86 -5.84
C LEU A 150 0.64 -2.64 -6.39
N LEU A 151 -0.08 -1.60 -6.85
CA LEU A 151 0.55 -0.37 -7.35
C LEU A 151 1.33 0.36 -6.26
N GLN A 152 0.84 0.40 -5.01
CA GLN A 152 1.54 0.99 -3.86
C GLN A 152 2.91 0.34 -3.63
N LYS A 153 3.04 -0.96 -3.89
CA LYS A 153 4.29 -1.70 -3.75
C LYS A 153 5.19 -1.56 -4.99
N LEU A 154 4.61 -1.73 -6.18
CA LEU A 154 5.36 -1.67 -7.43
C LEU A 154 5.92 -0.27 -7.75
N GLN A 155 5.40 0.80 -7.13
CA GLN A 155 5.88 2.16 -7.34
C GLN A 155 7.23 2.46 -6.67
N ILE A 156 7.71 1.64 -5.73
CA ILE A 156 8.90 1.90 -4.92
C ILE A 156 10.17 1.56 -5.71
N TRP A 157 11.02 2.56 -6.02
CA TRP A 157 12.25 2.31 -6.78
C TRP A 157 13.29 1.50 -5.99
N GLU A 158 13.53 1.88 -4.73
CA GLU A 158 14.42 1.16 -3.83
C GLU A 158 13.60 0.20 -2.94
N ILE A 159 12.87 -0.72 -3.61
CA ILE A 159 12.01 -1.69 -2.93
C ILE A 159 12.81 -2.56 -1.97
N ASN A 160 12.32 -2.72 -0.75
CA ASN A 160 12.96 -3.49 0.31
C ASN A 160 12.31 -4.87 0.50
N ASP A 161 12.91 -5.71 1.34
CA ASP A 161 12.47 -7.08 1.64
C ASP A 161 11.00 -7.16 2.07
N LYS A 162 10.54 -6.26 2.97
CA LYS A 162 9.15 -6.26 3.44
C LYS A 162 8.13 -6.03 2.32
N ASP A 163 8.46 -5.15 1.36
CA ASP A 163 7.56 -4.81 0.26
C ASP A 163 7.56 -5.88 -0.83
N LEU A 164 8.71 -6.54 -1.04
CA LEU A 164 8.79 -7.74 -1.90
C LEU A 164 7.95 -8.88 -1.33
N LYS A 165 8.03 -9.16 -0.03
CA LYS A 165 7.21 -10.16 0.66
C LYS A 165 5.71 -9.86 0.59
N ASP A 166 5.31 -8.60 0.63
CA ASP A 166 3.90 -8.21 0.44
C ASP A 166 3.41 -8.55 -0.98
N ILE A 167 4.23 -8.34 -2.02
CA ILE A 167 3.91 -8.73 -3.41
C ILE A 167 3.88 -10.25 -3.54
N GLU A 168 4.85 -10.95 -2.98
CA GLU A 168 4.93 -12.41 -3.02
C GLU A 168 3.72 -13.05 -2.34
N TYR A 169 3.32 -12.52 -1.19
CA TYR A 169 2.08 -12.94 -0.53
C TYR A 169 0.87 -12.73 -1.44
N LEU A 170 0.71 -11.53 -2.00
CA LEU A 170 -0.39 -11.22 -2.90
C LEU A 170 -0.42 -12.15 -4.12
N PHE A 171 0.74 -12.44 -4.71
CA PHE A 171 0.87 -13.34 -5.87
C PHE A 171 0.60 -14.80 -5.53
N THR A 172 0.82 -15.19 -4.27
CA THR A 172 0.52 -16.56 -3.81
C THR A 172 -0.98 -16.78 -3.64
N VAL A 173 -1.71 -15.81 -3.08
CA VAL A 173 -3.05 -16.06 -2.52
C VAL A 173 -4.19 -15.35 -3.23
N ALA A 174 -3.93 -14.24 -3.95
CA ALA A 174 -4.97 -13.49 -4.63
C ALA A 174 -5.35 -14.09 -6.00
N ASP A 175 -6.59 -13.83 -6.39
CA ASP A 175 -7.04 -14.01 -7.77
C ASP A 175 -6.72 -12.77 -8.60
N PHE A 176 -6.52 -12.98 -9.91
CA PHE A 176 -6.23 -11.95 -10.90
C PHE A 176 -7.34 -11.90 -11.96
N GLY A 177 -7.66 -10.69 -12.42
CA GLY A 177 -8.74 -10.49 -13.40
C GLY A 177 -8.79 -9.08 -13.95
N GLU A 178 -9.90 -8.71 -14.58
CA GLU A 178 -10.10 -7.40 -15.22
C GLU A 178 -11.06 -6.49 -14.45
N ASP A 179 -11.43 -6.85 -13.21
CA ASP A 179 -12.29 -6.08 -12.30
C ASP A 179 -11.73 -6.05 -10.87
N ASP A 180 -12.26 -5.16 -10.03
CA ASP A 180 -11.82 -5.00 -8.63
C ASP A 180 -12.62 -5.86 -7.62
N THR A 181 -13.44 -6.82 -8.08
CA THR A 181 -14.29 -7.65 -7.22
C THR A 181 -13.46 -8.73 -6.52
N LYS A 182 -12.80 -8.38 -5.43
CA LYS A 182 -11.89 -9.25 -4.64
C LYS A 182 -10.76 -9.87 -5.47
N LYS A 183 -10.36 -9.21 -6.55
CA LYS A 183 -9.28 -9.62 -7.46
C LYS A 183 -8.31 -8.48 -7.68
N VAL A 184 -7.11 -8.81 -8.09
CA VAL A 184 -6.18 -7.82 -8.65
C VAL A 184 -6.62 -7.49 -10.07
N ASN A 185 -7.14 -6.28 -10.28
CA ASN A 185 -7.52 -5.77 -11.60
C ASN A 185 -6.27 -5.47 -12.43
N VAL A 186 -5.81 -6.46 -13.19
CA VAL A 186 -4.57 -6.35 -13.98
C VAL A 186 -4.71 -5.35 -15.12
N GLY A 187 -5.91 -5.21 -15.69
CA GLY A 187 -6.19 -4.21 -16.72
C GLY A 187 -6.04 -2.79 -16.19
N TYR A 188 -6.49 -2.51 -14.97
CA TYR A 188 -6.26 -1.22 -14.34
C TYR A 188 -4.75 -0.97 -14.11
N VAL A 189 -4.02 -1.93 -13.55
CA VAL A 189 -2.57 -1.85 -13.37
C VAL A 189 -1.87 -1.58 -14.69
N ALA A 190 -2.22 -2.31 -15.75
CA ALA A 190 -1.64 -2.15 -17.08
C ALA A 190 -1.87 -0.74 -17.66
N ARG A 191 -3.09 -0.21 -17.55
CA ARG A 191 -3.42 1.16 -17.98
C ARG A 191 -2.61 2.23 -17.22
N ARG A 192 -2.42 2.08 -15.90
CA ARG A 192 -1.59 3.00 -15.11
C ARG A 192 -0.14 3.02 -15.62
N PHE A 193 0.44 1.87 -15.91
CA PHE A 193 1.78 1.75 -16.46
C PHE A 193 1.88 2.20 -17.91
N ALA A 194 0.82 2.08 -18.69
CA ALA A 194 0.78 2.55 -20.08
C ALA A 194 0.72 4.08 -20.20
N ASP A 195 0.35 4.80 -19.15
CA ASP A 195 0.31 6.27 -19.12
C ASP A 195 1.59 6.90 -18.57
N ASP A 196 2.34 6.21 -17.73
CA ASP A 196 3.57 6.70 -17.12
C ASP A 196 4.75 5.75 -17.33
N TRP A 197 5.70 6.18 -18.19
CA TRP A 197 6.91 5.42 -18.49
C TRP A 197 7.79 5.18 -17.25
N GLY A 198 7.90 6.18 -16.37
CA GLY A 198 8.71 6.05 -15.16
C GLY A 198 8.15 5.00 -14.21
N PHE A 199 6.83 5.03 -14.00
CA PHE A 199 6.14 4.04 -13.19
C PHE A 199 6.21 2.64 -13.84
N TRP A 200 6.03 2.56 -15.16
CA TRP A 200 6.22 1.31 -15.90
C TRP A 200 7.61 0.73 -15.69
N TYR A 201 8.66 1.55 -15.85
CA TYR A 201 10.04 1.10 -15.70
C TYR A 201 10.33 0.60 -14.28
N THR A 202 9.92 1.35 -13.25
CA THR A 202 10.06 0.95 -11.86
C THR A 202 9.27 -0.32 -11.57
N GLY A 203 7.98 -0.36 -11.92
CA GLY A 203 7.11 -1.49 -11.59
C GLY A 203 7.51 -2.78 -12.29
N THR A 204 7.91 -2.70 -13.57
CA THR A 204 8.39 -3.89 -14.31
C THR A 204 9.74 -4.37 -13.81
N THR A 205 10.63 -3.47 -13.37
CA THR A 205 11.87 -3.84 -12.69
C THR A 205 11.58 -4.53 -11.36
N ASN A 206 10.57 -4.07 -10.62
CA ASN A 206 10.19 -4.71 -9.36
C ASN A 206 9.55 -6.10 -9.57
N LEU A 207 8.81 -6.33 -10.66
CA LEU A 207 8.37 -7.69 -11.02
C LEU A 207 9.55 -8.64 -11.24
N ASP A 208 10.62 -8.17 -11.89
CA ASP A 208 11.84 -8.98 -12.06
C ASP A 208 12.54 -9.22 -10.70
N ARG A 209 12.61 -8.21 -9.83
CA ARG A 209 13.15 -8.36 -8.46
C ARG A 209 12.35 -9.37 -7.62
N VAL A 210 11.02 -9.39 -7.72
CA VAL A 210 10.17 -10.41 -7.06
C VAL A 210 10.56 -11.82 -7.51
N LYS A 211 10.76 -12.04 -8.82
CA LYS A 211 11.15 -13.36 -9.36
C LYS A 211 12.53 -13.83 -8.88
N GLU A 212 13.44 -12.90 -8.66
CA GLU A 212 14.75 -13.17 -8.09
C GLU A 212 14.67 -13.43 -6.58
N HIS A 213 14.01 -12.54 -5.85
CA HIS A 213 13.91 -12.57 -4.39
C HIS A 213 13.21 -13.81 -3.86
N VAL A 214 12.13 -14.26 -4.50
CA VAL A 214 11.33 -15.42 -4.08
C VAL A 214 12.17 -16.71 -3.95
N GLY A 215 13.29 -16.81 -4.67
CA GLY A 215 14.22 -17.94 -4.55
C GLY A 215 14.79 -18.10 -3.14
N ASN A 216 14.96 -17.01 -2.42
CA ASN A 216 15.58 -16.94 -1.09
C ASN A 216 14.58 -16.95 0.07
N VAL A 217 13.27 -17.10 -0.20
CA VAL A 217 12.22 -17.12 0.83
C VAL A 217 11.95 -18.56 1.27
N ASP A 218 12.53 -18.96 2.39
CA ASP A 218 12.43 -20.34 2.90
C ASP A 218 11.00 -20.71 3.35
N ALA A 219 10.19 -19.72 3.72
CA ALA A 219 8.81 -19.91 4.15
C ALA A 219 7.86 -20.39 3.03
N LEU A 220 8.27 -20.27 1.77
CA LEU A 220 7.49 -20.63 0.59
C LEU A 220 7.89 -22.00 0.04
N SER A 221 6.90 -22.83 -0.30
CA SER A 221 7.14 -24.08 -1.02
C SER A 221 7.59 -23.83 -2.47
N ASP A 222 8.19 -24.84 -3.12
CA ASP A 222 8.60 -24.74 -4.52
C ASP A 222 7.42 -24.43 -5.45
N ASP A 223 6.24 -25.00 -5.19
CA ASP A 223 5.01 -24.73 -5.96
C ASP A 223 4.57 -23.25 -5.78
N GLN A 224 4.65 -22.70 -4.57
CA GLN A 224 4.35 -21.29 -4.32
C GLN A 224 5.35 -20.38 -5.03
N LYS A 225 6.64 -20.69 -4.96
CA LYS A 225 7.69 -19.95 -5.68
C LYS A 225 7.49 -19.99 -7.21
N ALA A 226 7.10 -21.15 -7.75
CA ALA A 226 6.78 -21.29 -9.17
C ALA A 226 5.53 -20.45 -9.55
N LYS A 227 4.47 -20.51 -8.73
CA LYS A 227 3.25 -19.70 -8.92
C LYS A 227 3.57 -18.20 -8.94
N ILE A 228 4.36 -17.70 -7.98
CA ILE A 228 4.75 -16.29 -7.89
C ILE A 228 5.46 -15.83 -9.17
N ARG A 229 6.42 -16.62 -9.68
CA ARG A 229 7.13 -16.31 -10.93
C ARG A 229 6.17 -16.29 -12.11
N GLN A 230 5.27 -17.27 -12.21
CA GLN A 230 4.26 -17.34 -13.27
C GLN A 230 3.34 -16.11 -13.23
N VAL A 231 2.80 -15.74 -12.07
CA VAL A 231 1.93 -14.56 -11.90
C VAL A 231 2.68 -13.28 -12.26
N ALA A 232 3.95 -13.14 -11.86
CA ALA A 232 4.78 -11.99 -12.24
C ALA A 232 4.93 -11.86 -13.76
N ASP A 233 5.14 -13.00 -14.47
CA ASP A 233 5.25 -13.03 -15.92
C ASP A 233 3.90 -12.73 -16.61
N GLU A 234 2.78 -13.22 -16.08
CA GLU A 234 1.43 -12.94 -16.60
C GLU A 234 1.07 -11.46 -16.44
N VAL A 235 1.32 -10.88 -15.25
CA VAL A 235 1.12 -9.45 -15.00
C VAL A 235 2.00 -8.61 -15.93
N ARG A 236 3.27 -8.99 -16.11
CA ARG A 236 4.18 -8.33 -17.03
C ARG A 236 3.68 -8.38 -18.47
N ALA A 237 3.26 -9.56 -18.94
CA ALA A 237 2.73 -9.74 -20.28
C ALA A 237 1.47 -8.87 -20.53
N ARG A 238 0.57 -8.78 -19.54
CA ARG A 238 -0.61 -7.92 -19.62
C ARG A 238 -0.25 -6.44 -19.70
N ILE A 239 0.74 -6.00 -18.91
CA ILE A 239 1.27 -4.63 -18.94
C ILE A 239 1.88 -4.31 -20.34
N ASP A 240 2.63 -5.23 -20.90
CA ASP A 240 3.32 -5.02 -22.19
C ASP A 240 2.32 -4.97 -23.36
N GLN A 241 1.20 -5.70 -23.30
CA GLN A 241 0.12 -5.69 -24.28
C GLN A 241 -0.71 -4.39 -24.27
N GLU A 242 -0.73 -3.63 -23.14
CA GLU A 242 -1.54 -2.41 -23.06
C GLU A 242 -0.96 -1.33 -23.96
N PRO A 243 -1.79 -0.70 -24.86
CA PRO A 243 -1.35 0.39 -25.73
C PRO A 243 -0.80 1.57 -24.94
N LYS A 244 0.42 1.99 -25.26
CA LYS A 244 1.10 3.09 -24.55
C LYS A 244 0.58 4.45 -25.03
N THR A 245 0.44 5.40 -24.09
CA THR A 245 0.04 6.76 -24.41
C THR A 245 1.17 7.54 -25.10
N LYS A 246 0.82 8.59 -25.86
CA LYS A 246 1.82 9.52 -26.46
C LYS A 246 2.73 10.15 -25.41
N LYS A 247 2.22 10.38 -24.19
CA LYS A 247 2.99 10.89 -23.05
C LYS A 247 4.07 9.88 -22.65
N TRP A 248 3.70 8.62 -22.54
CA TRP A 248 4.61 7.51 -22.24
C TRP A 248 5.70 7.38 -23.30
N GLU A 249 5.32 7.33 -24.58
CA GLU A 249 6.28 7.23 -25.71
C GLU A 249 7.28 8.39 -25.74
N LYS A 250 6.80 9.63 -25.52
CA LYS A 250 7.66 10.82 -25.43
C LYS A 250 8.65 10.71 -24.27
N ARG A 251 8.22 10.20 -23.13
CA ARG A 251 9.09 10.00 -21.96
C ARG A 251 10.09 8.87 -22.19
N ALA A 252 9.69 7.77 -22.82
CA ALA A 252 10.52 6.61 -23.15
C ALA A 252 11.77 6.98 -23.97
N LYS A 253 11.66 7.95 -24.87
CA LYS A 253 12.81 8.45 -25.66
C LYS A 253 13.95 9.01 -24.81
N LYS A 254 13.67 9.46 -23.59
CA LYS A 254 14.68 9.95 -22.63
C LYS A 254 15.28 8.81 -21.81
N GLY A 255 14.53 7.72 -21.64
CA GLY A 255 14.91 6.55 -20.85
C GLY A 255 15.39 6.93 -19.46
N THR A 256 16.37 6.20 -18.95
CA THR A 256 17.00 6.40 -17.64
C THR A 256 18.04 7.52 -17.61
N LYS A 257 18.30 8.20 -18.74
CA LYS A 257 19.23 9.37 -18.79
C LYS A 257 18.72 10.55 -17.95
N LYS A 258 17.44 10.59 -17.63
CA LYS A 258 16.83 11.54 -16.69
C LYS A 258 16.15 10.76 -15.59
N ILE A 259 16.27 11.23 -14.35
CA ILE A 259 15.55 10.70 -13.19
C ILE A 259 14.07 10.53 -13.56
N TRP A 260 13.50 9.38 -13.28
CA TRP A 260 12.16 9.00 -13.71
C TRP A 260 11.19 8.79 -12.55
N TYR A 261 11.67 8.90 -11.33
CA TYR A 261 10.92 8.77 -10.08
C TYR A 261 11.18 9.98 -9.18
N ASN A 262 10.33 10.20 -8.21
CA ASN A 262 10.48 11.24 -7.20
C ASN A 262 11.53 10.80 -6.17
N THR A 263 12.58 11.61 -5.97
CA THR A 263 13.69 11.34 -5.04
C THR A 263 13.53 12.05 -3.70
N GLY A 264 12.51 12.88 -3.53
CA GLY A 264 12.26 13.66 -2.30
C GLY A 264 11.63 12.87 -1.16
N PHE A 265 11.54 11.56 -1.31
CA PHE A 265 10.91 10.66 -0.36
C PHE A 265 11.96 9.85 0.41
N SER A 266 11.88 9.87 1.75
CA SER A 266 12.61 8.96 2.64
C SER A 266 11.61 8.13 3.45
N ASP A 267 11.74 6.81 3.40
CA ASP A 267 11.09 5.92 4.38
C ASP A 267 11.61 6.29 5.79
N TRP A 268 10.70 6.45 6.72
CA TRP A 268 11.00 6.72 8.13
C TRP A 268 11.42 5.45 8.87
#